data_409233285a3b3e1bc8d30ad126c2b1f0
#
_entry.id   409233285a3b3e1bc8d30ad126c2b1f0
#
_cell.length_a   1.000
_cell.length_b   1.000
_cell.length_c   1.000
_cell.angle_alpha   90.00
_cell.angle_beta   90.00
_cell.angle_gamma   90.00
#
_symmetry.space_group_name_H-M   'P 1'
#
loop_
_entity.id
_entity.type
_entity.pdbx_description
1 polymer ?
#
loop_
_entity_poly.entity_id
_entity_poly.type
_entity_poly.pdbx_seq_one_letter_code
_entity_poly.pdbx_strand_id
1 'polypeptide(L)'
;MVKYTCKRCGHIFKQNQHLQNHMNRKNQCIELDDKIMNMVESQVQSKIKQAIADGTCISIDKKSIHEKGQYFTTNLFLKESVYNLILNPSSVILEPSIGQGDLVEYISSRKKDVRFDSYEIDETIPLLESVHIHKEDVQYGDFLSIKVETTYDTIVGNPPYVKTKGGNLYLDFIEKCYQLLNPGGELIFIVPSDFIKLTSSSKIINTMMENGTFTHIIHPHDEKMFAQASIDVIIFRYCKDSSLERRILVNDVCKYLVNTNGILTFSDNEHQKNNMVAFSDYFDIYVGMVTGKEGVFKNDLYGNIELLNGQDSTDGKTIIDKYILLDTFPSPNDDMNDYMLSHKSDLINRKIRKFSEKNWFEWGALRNRETIKTKLGRNCIYVSNITRAKNICFHDTVQYFGGGLIIMIPKEETIVNVNTTSNTNTKINTKINLEKMTQYMNSDSFKSNYMYSGRFKIGHKQLCNCLFEPSDFV
;
A
#
# COMPACT_ATOMS: atom_id res chain seq x y z
N MET A 1 -37.11 17.86 -35.48
CA MET A 1 -35.91 17.01 -35.59
C MET A 1 -35.78 16.19 -34.29
N VAL A 2 -35.75 14.86 -34.40
CA VAL A 2 -35.59 14.00 -33.21
C VAL A 2 -34.15 14.12 -32.72
N LYS A 3 -33.97 14.39 -31.42
CA LYS A 3 -32.69 14.47 -30.76
C LYS A 3 -32.43 13.17 -29.99
N TYR A 4 -31.24 12.58 -30.14
CA TYR A 4 -30.83 11.34 -29.47
C TYR A 4 -29.81 11.67 -28.39
N THR A 5 -30.15 11.50 -27.11
CA THR A 5 -29.31 11.89 -25.97
C THR A 5 -28.67 10.68 -25.33
N CYS A 6 -27.37 10.73 -25.09
CA CYS A 6 -26.68 9.73 -24.28
C CYS A 6 -27.10 9.88 -22.80
N LYS A 7 -27.72 8.86 -22.22
CA LYS A 7 -28.17 8.88 -20.82
C LYS A 7 -27.01 9.00 -19.81
N ARG A 8 -25.79 8.62 -20.22
CA ARG A 8 -24.63 8.65 -19.35
C ARG A 8 -23.95 10.03 -19.29
N CYS A 9 -23.69 10.65 -20.44
CA CYS A 9 -22.92 11.90 -20.50
C CYS A 9 -23.71 13.13 -20.95
N GLY A 10 -25.01 12.99 -21.20
CA GLY A 10 -25.91 14.08 -21.63
C GLY A 10 -25.68 14.56 -23.08
N HIS A 11 -24.70 14.02 -23.82
CA HIS A 11 -24.41 14.48 -25.18
C HIS A 11 -25.55 14.20 -26.16
N ILE A 12 -25.91 15.21 -26.99
CA ILE A 12 -27.02 15.15 -27.92
C ILE A 12 -26.50 14.89 -29.33
N PHE A 13 -27.06 13.88 -30.00
CA PHE A 13 -26.73 13.49 -31.38
C PHE A 13 -27.90 13.79 -32.31
N LYS A 14 -27.58 14.15 -33.53
CA LYS A 14 -28.58 14.39 -34.59
C LYS A 14 -29.11 13.10 -35.23
N GLN A 15 -28.39 11.99 -35.09
CA GLN A 15 -28.72 10.67 -35.66
C GLN A 15 -28.52 9.58 -34.62
N ASN A 16 -29.41 8.58 -34.60
CA ASN A 16 -29.35 7.45 -33.67
C ASN A 16 -28.06 6.62 -33.85
N GLN A 17 -27.60 6.46 -35.10
CA GLN A 17 -26.37 5.72 -35.42
C GLN A 17 -25.15 6.32 -34.72
N HIS A 18 -25.07 7.65 -34.63
CA HIS A 18 -23.98 8.33 -33.90
C HIS A 18 -24.06 8.10 -32.40
N LEU A 19 -25.26 8.03 -31.81
CA LEU A 19 -25.45 7.66 -30.40
C LEU A 19 -24.98 6.20 -30.18
N GLN A 20 -25.37 5.26 -31.00
CA GLN A 20 -24.96 3.84 -30.91
C GLN A 20 -23.43 3.71 -31.00
N ASN A 21 -22.80 4.38 -31.97
CA ASN A 21 -21.34 4.40 -32.10
C ASN A 21 -20.65 5.01 -30.91
N HIS A 22 -21.26 6.02 -30.28
CA HIS A 22 -20.75 6.64 -29.06
C HIS A 22 -20.83 5.70 -27.85
N MET A 23 -21.92 4.93 -27.72
CA MET A 23 -22.12 3.99 -26.63
C MET A 23 -21.22 2.75 -26.74
N ASN A 24 -20.89 2.33 -27.95
CA ASN A 24 -20.08 1.14 -28.23
C ASN A 24 -18.55 1.41 -28.28
N ARG A 25 -18.09 2.60 -27.87
CA ARG A 25 -16.65 2.90 -27.86
C ARG A 25 -15.92 2.09 -26.78
N LYS A 26 -14.69 1.70 -27.06
CA LYS A 26 -13.80 0.99 -26.14
C LYS A 26 -13.57 1.78 -24.83
N ASN A 27 -13.48 3.11 -24.93
CA ASN A 27 -13.46 4.02 -23.78
C ASN A 27 -14.83 4.66 -23.63
N GLN A 28 -15.51 4.35 -22.53
CA GLN A 28 -16.84 4.88 -22.25
C GLN A 28 -16.78 6.40 -21.99
N CYS A 29 -17.89 7.10 -22.27
CA CYS A 29 -17.99 8.54 -21.99
C CYS A 29 -18.06 8.79 -20.46
N ILE A 30 -17.56 9.94 -20.04
CA ILE A 30 -17.61 10.44 -18.65
C ILE A 30 -19.07 10.75 -18.29
N GLU A 31 -19.50 10.40 -17.08
CA GLU A 31 -20.85 10.70 -16.58
C GLU A 31 -21.09 12.21 -16.47
N LEU A 32 -22.35 12.64 -16.49
CA LEU A 32 -22.69 14.06 -16.48
C LEU A 32 -22.25 14.72 -15.18
N ASP A 33 -22.42 14.03 -14.05
CA ASP A 33 -22.04 14.51 -12.72
C ASP A 33 -20.52 14.67 -12.59
N ASP A 34 -19.73 13.73 -13.12
CA ASP A 34 -18.28 13.84 -13.18
C ASP A 34 -17.81 15.01 -14.06
N LYS A 35 -18.56 15.32 -15.15
CA LYS A 35 -18.27 16.50 -15.97
C LYS A 35 -18.54 17.82 -15.23
N ILE A 36 -19.64 17.87 -14.47
CA ILE A 36 -19.97 19.04 -13.66
C ILE A 36 -18.90 19.22 -12.57
N MET A 37 -18.53 18.15 -11.88
CA MET A 37 -17.46 18.16 -10.88
C MET A 37 -16.13 18.64 -11.48
N ASN A 38 -15.69 18.09 -12.61
CA ASN A 38 -14.46 18.52 -13.28
C ASN A 38 -14.50 19.99 -13.75
N MET A 39 -15.67 20.49 -14.16
CA MET A 39 -15.85 21.91 -14.50
C MET A 39 -15.80 22.82 -13.28
N VAL A 40 -16.42 22.42 -12.17
CA VAL A 40 -16.36 23.14 -10.89
C VAL A 40 -14.93 23.16 -10.37
N GLU A 41 -14.22 22.02 -10.35
CA GLU A 41 -12.81 21.96 -9.96
C GLU A 41 -11.93 22.85 -10.83
N SER A 42 -12.12 22.86 -12.16
CA SER A 42 -11.34 23.70 -13.06
C SER A 42 -11.60 25.20 -12.84
N GLN A 43 -12.83 25.60 -12.53
CA GLN A 43 -13.18 26.98 -12.21
C GLN A 43 -12.62 27.41 -10.83
N VAL A 44 -12.68 26.52 -9.84
CA VAL A 44 -12.10 26.76 -8.51
C VAL A 44 -10.58 26.89 -8.63
N GLN A 45 -9.91 25.99 -9.37
CA GLN A 45 -8.47 26.05 -9.65
C GLN A 45 -8.06 27.35 -10.38
N SER A 46 -8.89 27.80 -11.33
CA SER A 46 -8.67 29.07 -12.04
C SER A 46 -8.79 30.27 -11.11
N LYS A 47 -9.81 30.30 -10.24
CA LYS A 47 -9.99 31.35 -9.24
C LYS A 47 -8.88 31.36 -8.18
N ILE A 48 -8.41 30.21 -7.75
CA ILE A 48 -7.27 30.08 -6.84
C ILE A 48 -6.00 30.62 -7.50
N LYS A 49 -5.72 30.26 -8.76
CA LYS A 49 -4.58 30.81 -9.51
C LYS A 49 -4.63 32.33 -9.62
N GLN A 50 -5.83 32.88 -9.84
CA GLN A 50 -6.01 34.33 -9.94
C GLN A 50 -5.82 35.01 -8.57
N ALA A 51 -6.37 34.45 -7.49
CA ALA A 51 -6.18 34.94 -6.13
C ALA A 51 -4.71 34.89 -5.66
N ILE A 52 -3.95 33.88 -6.12
CA ILE A 52 -2.48 33.81 -5.89
C ILE A 52 -1.75 34.92 -6.68
N ALA A 53 -2.15 35.15 -7.94
CA ALA A 53 -1.54 36.21 -8.79
C ALA A 53 -1.86 37.61 -8.26
N ASP A 54 -3.04 37.78 -7.68
CA ASP A 54 -3.51 39.07 -7.11
C ASP A 54 -2.98 39.31 -5.67
N GLY A 55 -2.17 38.40 -5.12
CA GLY A 55 -1.59 38.49 -3.77
C GLY A 55 -2.61 38.33 -2.62
N THR A 56 -3.85 37.92 -2.92
CA THR A 56 -4.91 37.69 -1.94
C THR A 56 -4.92 36.27 -1.37
N CYS A 57 -4.08 35.38 -1.92
CA CYS A 57 -3.90 34.03 -1.41
C CYS A 57 -2.41 33.77 -1.16
N ILE A 58 -2.07 33.32 0.04
CA ILE A 58 -0.69 32.91 0.39
C ILE A 58 -0.36 31.66 -0.42
N SER A 59 0.64 31.72 -1.28
CA SER A 59 1.16 30.54 -1.96
C SER A 59 1.82 29.62 -0.93
N ILE A 60 1.12 28.57 -0.51
CA ILE A 60 1.70 27.55 0.33
C ILE A 60 2.77 26.83 -0.50
N ASP A 61 4.03 26.90 -0.07
CA ASP A 61 5.16 26.28 -0.78
C ASP A 61 4.98 24.77 -0.80
N LYS A 62 4.68 24.20 -1.97
CA LYS A 62 4.49 22.74 -2.18
C LYS A 62 5.67 21.91 -1.67
N LYS A 63 6.87 22.46 -1.64
CA LYS A 63 8.06 21.78 -1.14
C LYS A 63 8.01 21.65 0.39
N SER A 64 7.58 22.72 1.08
CA SER A 64 7.38 22.73 2.53
C SER A 64 6.30 21.77 2.98
N ILE A 65 5.17 21.66 2.25
CA ILE A 65 4.10 20.70 2.53
C ILE A 65 4.61 19.25 2.45
N HIS A 66 5.38 18.94 1.42
CA HIS A 66 5.93 17.60 1.22
C HIS A 66 6.97 17.22 2.29
N GLU A 67 7.78 18.19 2.72
CA GLU A 67 8.79 18.01 3.76
C GLU A 67 8.16 17.85 5.16
N LYS A 68 7.04 18.52 5.43
CA LYS A 68 6.28 18.42 6.68
C LYS A 68 5.23 17.30 6.67
N GLY A 69 4.95 16.66 5.53
CA GLY A 69 3.94 15.60 5.38
C GLY A 69 2.51 16.05 5.66
N GLN A 70 2.22 17.33 5.44
CA GLN A 70 0.91 17.95 5.68
C GLN A 70 -0.02 17.68 4.49
N TYR A 71 -0.94 16.73 4.64
CA TYR A 71 -1.93 16.37 3.63
C TYR A 71 -3.33 16.66 4.17
N PHE A 72 -3.91 17.82 3.76
CA PHE A 72 -5.23 18.25 4.23
C PHE A 72 -6.34 17.34 3.68
N THR A 73 -7.32 17.04 4.53
CA THR A 73 -8.43 16.11 4.23
C THR A 73 -9.57 16.83 3.51
N THR A 74 -9.26 17.50 2.39
CA THR A 74 -10.26 18.27 1.62
C THR A 74 -11.24 17.38 0.85
N ASN A 75 -10.87 16.13 0.57
CA ASN A 75 -11.68 15.17 -0.18
C ASN A 75 -12.93 14.76 0.61
N LEU A 76 -14.11 14.92 -0.02
CA LEU A 76 -15.41 14.65 0.62
C LEU A 76 -15.57 13.17 1.00
N PHE A 77 -15.13 12.23 0.15
CA PHE A 77 -15.21 10.80 0.43
C PHE A 77 -14.43 10.42 1.70
N LEU A 78 -13.23 10.99 1.91
CA LEU A 78 -12.44 10.73 3.12
C LEU A 78 -13.14 11.26 4.37
N LYS A 79 -13.69 12.49 4.31
CA LYS A 79 -14.44 13.11 5.43
C LYS A 79 -15.68 12.30 5.78
N GLU A 80 -16.45 11.91 4.78
CA GLU A 80 -17.67 11.12 4.94
C GLU A 80 -17.36 9.72 5.49
N SER A 81 -16.31 9.08 5.00
CA SER A 81 -15.88 7.77 5.48
C SER A 81 -15.49 7.82 6.95
N VAL A 82 -14.69 8.81 7.38
CA VAL A 82 -14.35 8.98 8.81
C VAL A 82 -15.60 9.20 9.65
N TYR A 83 -16.50 10.10 9.22
CA TYR A 83 -17.75 10.39 9.94
C TYR A 83 -18.63 9.15 10.10
N ASN A 84 -18.80 8.36 9.05
CA ASN A 84 -19.65 7.16 9.07
C ASN A 84 -19.08 6.03 9.95
N LEU A 85 -17.77 6.05 10.21
CA LEU A 85 -17.11 5.11 11.09
C LEU A 85 -17.15 5.49 12.57
N ILE A 86 -17.65 6.69 12.95
CA ILE A 86 -17.84 7.11 14.35
C ILE A 86 -19.10 6.43 14.88
N LEU A 87 -18.92 5.31 15.57
CA LEU A 87 -20.04 4.49 16.09
C LEU A 87 -20.27 4.71 17.59
N ASN A 88 -19.28 5.22 18.34
CA ASN A 88 -19.44 5.52 19.76
C ASN A 88 -20.21 6.83 19.98
N PRO A 89 -21.09 6.89 21.01
CA PRO A 89 -21.82 8.09 21.38
C PRO A 89 -20.93 9.05 22.20
N SER A 90 -19.82 9.52 21.62
CA SER A 90 -18.86 10.37 22.31
C SER A 90 -19.31 11.84 22.29
N SER A 91 -19.17 12.52 23.44
CA SER A 91 -19.38 13.97 23.56
C SER A 91 -18.08 14.77 23.31
N VAL A 92 -16.92 14.11 23.45
CA VAL A 92 -15.60 14.68 23.20
C VAL A 92 -14.83 13.77 22.26
N ILE A 93 -14.28 14.33 21.19
CA ILE A 93 -13.46 13.65 20.21
C ILE A 93 -12.07 14.26 20.20
N LEU A 94 -11.02 13.43 20.24
CA LEU A 94 -9.65 13.89 20.03
C LEU A 94 -9.30 13.91 18.52
N GLU A 95 -8.76 15.05 18.06
CA GLU A 95 -8.10 15.21 16.77
C GLU A 95 -6.64 15.64 16.99
N PRO A 96 -5.65 14.73 16.88
CA PRO A 96 -4.27 14.99 17.28
C PRO A 96 -3.44 15.81 16.28
N SER A 97 -3.98 16.15 15.11
CA SER A 97 -3.31 16.85 14.00
C SER A 97 -4.30 17.58 13.12
N ILE A 98 -5.00 18.57 13.69
CA ILE A 98 -6.20 19.18 13.11
C ILE A 98 -5.99 19.79 11.71
N GLY A 99 -4.77 20.29 11.40
CA GLY A 99 -4.50 20.99 10.15
C GLY A 99 -5.42 22.21 9.96
N GLN A 100 -6.12 22.27 8.83
CA GLN A 100 -7.13 23.31 8.57
C GLN A 100 -8.48 23.07 9.23
N GLY A 101 -8.66 21.92 9.91
CA GLY A 101 -9.92 21.56 10.56
C GLY A 101 -10.95 20.85 9.68
N ASP A 102 -10.52 20.28 8.56
CA ASP A 102 -11.41 19.61 7.58
C ASP A 102 -12.30 18.52 8.20
N LEU A 103 -11.75 17.65 9.05
CA LEU A 103 -12.52 16.60 9.74
C LEU A 103 -13.43 17.17 10.82
N VAL A 104 -12.91 18.12 11.60
CA VAL A 104 -13.65 18.78 12.67
C VAL A 104 -14.86 19.51 12.09
N GLU A 105 -14.70 20.30 11.03
CA GLU A 105 -15.78 20.99 10.32
C GLU A 105 -16.86 20.02 9.85
N TYR A 106 -16.44 18.95 9.17
CA TYR A 106 -17.37 17.98 8.61
C TYR A 106 -18.18 17.23 9.68
N ILE A 107 -17.53 16.85 10.78
CA ILE A 107 -18.16 16.11 11.88
C ILE A 107 -19.06 17.05 12.70
N SER A 108 -18.59 18.25 13.09
CA SER A 108 -19.34 19.21 13.89
C SER A 108 -20.60 19.72 13.19
N SER A 109 -20.56 19.86 11.86
CA SER A 109 -21.73 20.25 11.08
C SER A 109 -22.88 19.21 11.14
N ARG A 110 -22.57 17.95 11.47
CA ARG A 110 -23.51 16.82 11.50
C ARG A 110 -23.79 16.27 12.91
N LYS A 111 -22.85 16.41 13.84
CA LYS A 111 -23.01 16.05 15.27
C LYS A 111 -22.85 17.33 16.10
N LYS A 112 -23.97 18.01 16.44
CA LYS A 112 -23.97 19.34 17.09
C LYS A 112 -23.49 19.32 18.55
N ASP A 113 -23.61 18.18 19.24
CA ASP A 113 -23.30 18.06 20.66
C ASP A 113 -21.89 17.49 20.92
N VAL A 114 -21.02 17.54 19.92
CA VAL A 114 -19.64 17.03 20.01
C VAL A 114 -18.67 18.17 20.14
N ARG A 115 -17.81 18.11 21.18
CA ARG A 115 -16.65 18.98 21.35
C ARG A 115 -15.40 18.27 20.87
N PHE A 116 -14.42 19.03 20.37
CA PHE A 116 -13.12 18.51 19.96
C PHE A 116 -12.02 19.00 20.90
N ASP A 117 -11.13 18.07 21.31
CA ASP A 117 -9.83 18.40 21.82
C ASP A 117 -8.85 18.27 20.65
N SER A 118 -8.27 19.39 20.21
CA SER A 118 -7.53 19.46 18.94
C SER A 118 -6.10 19.93 19.16
N TYR A 119 -5.16 19.33 18.44
CA TYR A 119 -3.74 19.66 18.48
C TYR A 119 -3.20 19.99 17.10
N GLU A 120 -2.24 20.92 17.02
CA GLU A 120 -1.53 21.26 15.79
C GLU A 120 -0.11 21.76 16.12
N ILE A 121 0.87 21.32 15.35
CA ILE A 121 2.27 21.75 15.55
C ILE A 121 2.57 23.09 14.84
N ASP A 122 1.85 23.41 13.78
CA ASP A 122 2.11 24.56 12.92
C ASP A 122 1.02 25.65 13.11
N GLU A 123 1.31 26.62 13.97
CA GLU A 123 0.41 27.76 14.23
C GLU A 123 0.11 28.65 13.01
N THR A 124 0.88 28.48 11.93
CA THR A 124 0.70 29.28 10.71
C THR A 124 -0.41 28.74 9.79
N ILE A 125 -0.90 27.53 10.05
CA ILE A 125 -2.01 26.94 9.29
C ILE A 125 -3.30 27.68 9.65
N PRO A 126 -4.00 28.30 8.68
CA PRO A 126 -5.29 28.92 8.94
C PRO A 126 -6.37 27.84 9.10
N LEU A 127 -7.20 27.96 10.11
CA LEU A 127 -8.44 27.17 10.19
C LEU A 127 -9.43 27.60 9.12
N LEU A 128 -10.24 26.67 8.62
CA LEU A 128 -11.35 26.97 7.72
C LEU A 128 -12.33 27.92 8.43
N GLU A 129 -12.86 28.92 7.72
CA GLU A 129 -13.83 29.87 8.27
C GLU A 129 -15.13 29.22 8.79
N SER A 130 -15.46 28.02 8.24
CA SER A 130 -16.63 27.22 8.65
C SER A 130 -16.41 26.36 9.89
N VAL A 131 -15.18 26.31 10.42
CA VAL A 131 -14.87 25.52 11.63
C VAL A 131 -15.40 26.24 12.85
N HIS A 132 -16.31 25.59 13.60
CA HIS A 132 -16.89 26.12 14.84
C HIS A 132 -15.94 25.95 16.05
N ILE A 133 -14.65 25.99 15.83
CA ILE A 133 -13.60 26.00 16.86
C ILE A 133 -12.82 27.29 16.67
N HIS A 134 -12.64 28.03 17.76
CA HIS A 134 -11.75 29.19 17.74
C HIS A 134 -10.31 28.76 17.76
N LYS A 135 -9.41 29.58 17.17
CA LYS A 135 -7.98 29.26 17.13
C LYS A 135 -7.40 29.07 18.54
N GLU A 136 -7.97 29.77 19.54
CA GLU A 136 -7.59 29.68 20.94
C GLU A 136 -7.96 28.32 21.58
N ASP A 137 -8.87 27.55 21.00
CA ASP A 137 -9.29 26.23 21.48
C ASP A 137 -8.36 25.11 20.97
N VAL A 138 -7.45 25.41 20.01
CA VAL A 138 -6.47 24.46 19.50
C VAL A 138 -5.22 24.51 20.37
N GLN A 139 -4.78 23.37 20.87
CA GLN A 139 -3.50 23.26 21.60
C GLN A 139 -2.35 23.17 20.61
N TYR A 140 -1.59 24.28 20.51
CA TYR A 140 -0.44 24.34 19.61
C TYR A 140 0.80 23.73 20.26
N GLY A 141 1.52 22.90 19.49
CA GLY A 141 2.75 22.24 19.88
C GLY A 141 2.82 20.81 19.33
N ASP A 142 3.96 20.16 19.59
CA ASP A 142 4.14 18.76 19.19
C ASP A 142 3.29 17.83 20.06
N PHE A 143 2.19 17.33 19.49
CA PHE A 143 1.29 16.39 20.15
C PHE A 143 2.02 15.20 20.75
N LEU A 144 3.05 14.67 20.09
CA LEU A 144 3.80 13.51 20.61
C LEU A 144 4.57 13.83 21.89
N SER A 145 4.98 15.07 22.09
CA SER A 145 5.72 15.54 23.27
C SER A 145 4.81 16.06 24.38
N ILE A 146 3.60 16.53 24.07
CA ILE A 146 2.64 17.05 25.04
C ILE A 146 2.12 15.92 25.92
N LYS A 147 2.10 16.12 27.27
CA LYS A 147 1.42 15.19 28.18
C LYS A 147 -0.09 15.39 28.11
N VAL A 148 -0.83 14.43 27.58
CA VAL A 148 -2.29 14.38 27.58
C VAL A 148 -2.74 13.48 28.74
N GLU A 149 -3.51 14.03 29.67
CA GLU A 149 -3.98 13.28 30.85
C GLU A 149 -5.38 12.69 30.66
N THR A 150 -6.12 13.22 29.70
CA THR A 150 -7.47 12.75 29.35
C THR A 150 -7.41 11.51 28.45
N THR A 151 -8.34 10.60 28.67
CA THR A 151 -8.58 9.45 27.76
C THR A 151 -9.89 9.64 27.00
N TYR A 152 -10.04 8.99 25.87
CA TYR A 152 -11.12 9.27 24.91
C TYR A 152 -11.84 8.00 24.50
N ASP A 153 -13.15 8.12 24.23
CA ASP A 153 -13.96 7.06 23.63
C ASP A 153 -13.86 7.09 22.11
N THR A 154 -13.57 8.25 21.53
CA THR A 154 -13.40 8.40 20.07
C THR A 154 -12.20 9.29 19.76
N ILE A 155 -11.32 8.79 18.90
CA ILE A 155 -10.20 9.53 18.34
C ILE A 155 -10.27 9.44 16.81
N VAL A 156 -10.20 10.58 16.14
CA VAL A 156 -10.19 10.66 14.67
C VAL A 156 -8.97 11.44 14.20
N GLY A 157 -8.48 11.20 12.99
CA GLY A 157 -7.39 12.01 12.46
C GLY A 157 -6.82 11.55 11.13
N ASN A 158 -6.00 12.44 10.58
CA ASN A 158 -5.15 12.19 9.41
C ASN A 158 -3.71 12.61 9.77
N PRO A 159 -2.95 11.76 10.50
CA PRO A 159 -1.63 12.12 11.01
C PRO A 159 -0.61 12.34 9.88
N PRO A 160 0.47 13.11 10.10
CA PRO A 160 1.44 13.45 9.05
C PRO A 160 2.24 12.23 8.57
N TYR A 161 2.39 12.09 7.21
CA TYR A 161 3.09 10.97 6.57
C TYR A 161 4.57 11.28 6.30
N VAL A 162 5.35 11.50 7.33
CA VAL A 162 6.78 11.81 7.24
C VAL A 162 7.61 10.62 7.69
N LYS A 163 8.73 10.38 7.01
CA LYS A 163 9.77 9.45 7.47
C LYS A 163 10.74 10.18 8.39
N THR A 164 10.84 9.71 9.60
CA THR A 164 11.83 10.15 10.58
C THR A 164 12.98 9.16 10.68
N LYS A 165 14.00 9.46 11.48
CA LYS A 165 15.07 8.50 11.80
C LYS A 165 14.56 7.26 12.54
N GLY A 166 13.44 7.39 13.28
CA GLY A 166 12.79 6.31 14.03
C GLY A 166 11.79 5.47 13.21
N GLY A 167 11.38 5.94 12.05
CA GLY A 167 10.37 5.25 11.21
C GLY A 167 9.38 6.20 10.53
N ASN A 168 8.13 5.78 10.44
CA ASN A 168 7.05 6.60 9.88
C ASN A 168 6.32 7.32 11.03
N LEU A 169 6.27 8.64 10.99
CA LEU A 169 5.73 9.49 12.07
C LEU A 169 4.27 9.13 12.45
N TYR A 170 3.42 8.78 11.47
CA TYR A 170 2.04 8.40 11.74
C TYR A 170 1.92 7.17 12.67
N LEU A 171 2.95 6.30 12.76
CA LEU A 171 2.96 5.16 13.69
C LEU A 171 3.08 5.63 15.14
N ASP A 172 3.87 6.67 15.38
CA ASP A 172 4.03 7.28 16.72
C ASP A 172 2.71 7.92 17.17
N PHE A 173 1.96 8.56 16.21
CA PHE A 173 0.61 9.05 16.47
C PHE A 173 -0.36 7.92 16.82
N ILE A 174 -0.33 6.81 16.08
CA ILE A 174 -1.19 5.64 16.36
C ILE A 174 -0.87 5.09 17.76
N GLU A 175 0.43 4.93 18.10
CA GLU A 175 0.83 4.39 19.39
C GLU A 175 0.35 5.27 20.54
N LYS A 176 0.54 6.59 20.45
CA LYS A 176 0.07 7.53 21.47
C LYS A 176 -1.45 7.57 21.57
N CYS A 177 -2.16 7.66 20.44
CA CYS A 177 -3.62 7.65 20.42
C CYS A 177 -4.21 6.34 20.98
N TYR A 178 -3.60 5.19 20.67
CA TYR A 178 -3.99 3.91 21.26
C TYR A 178 -3.85 3.90 22.80
N GLN A 179 -2.80 4.53 23.35
CA GLN A 179 -2.64 4.66 24.80
C GLN A 179 -3.74 5.53 25.42
N LEU A 180 -4.19 6.56 24.70
CA LEU A 180 -5.23 7.49 25.15
C LEU A 180 -6.67 6.95 24.95
N LEU A 181 -6.86 5.78 24.33
CA LEU A 181 -8.18 5.17 24.19
C LEU A 181 -8.67 4.53 25.49
N ASN A 182 -9.92 4.79 25.85
CA ASN A 182 -10.66 4.04 26.85
C ASN A 182 -10.89 2.58 26.41
N PRO A 183 -11.11 1.64 27.32
CA PRO A 183 -11.69 0.35 26.98
C PRO A 183 -13.01 0.53 26.24
N GLY A 184 -13.20 -0.17 25.12
CA GLY A 184 -14.34 0.04 24.21
C GLY A 184 -14.25 1.27 23.30
N GLY A 185 -13.22 2.08 23.45
CA GLY A 185 -12.97 3.27 22.61
C GLY A 185 -12.56 2.92 21.19
N GLU A 186 -12.75 3.87 20.28
CA GLU A 186 -12.49 3.70 18.84
C GLU A 186 -11.43 4.70 18.33
N LEU A 187 -10.55 4.20 17.46
CA LEU A 187 -9.56 4.97 16.72
C LEU A 187 -9.86 4.89 15.22
N ILE A 188 -10.10 6.04 14.60
CA ILE A 188 -10.46 6.13 13.19
C ILE A 188 -9.44 7.04 12.50
N PHE A 189 -8.53 6.44 11.77
CA PHE A 189 -7.43 7.17 11.12
C PHE A 189 -7.40 6.94 9.61
N ILE A 190 -7.02 8.00 8.90
CA ILE A 190 -6.59 7.93 7.50
C ILE A 190 -5.08 7.73 7.53
N VAL A 191 -4.58 6.65 6.92
CA VAL A 191 -3.14 6.31 6.91
C VAL A 191 -2.72 5.73 5.56
N PRO A 192 -1.42 5.75 5.21
CA PRO A 192 -0.93 5.02 4.04
C PRO A 192 -1.35 3.54 4.09
N SER A 193 -1.82 3.02 2.96
CA SER A 193 -2.35 1.64 2.87
C SER A 193 -1.32 0.57 3.23
N ASP A 194 -0.03 0.90 3.17
CA ASP A 194 1.05 0.03 3.61
C ASP A 194 1.02 -0.23 5.15
N PHE A 195 0.32 0.57 5.95
CA PHE A 195 0.24 0.42 7.42
C PHE A 195 -0.03 -1.02 7.87
N ILE A 196 -1.02 -1.68 7.28
CA ILE A 196 -1.43 -3.04 7.67
C ILE A 196 -0.42 -4.14 7.28
N LYS A 197 0.68 -3.79 6.63
CA LYS A 197 1.61 -4.72 5.98
C LYS A 197 3.09 -4.40 6.19
N LEU A 198 3.43 -3.21 6.75
CA LEU A 198 4.81 -2.84 6.99
C LEU A 198 5.39 -3.56 8.20
N THR A 199 6.66 -3.94 8.10
CA THR A 199 7.40 -4.46 9.25
C THR A 199 7.48 -3.46 10.39
N SER A 200 7.57 -2.16 10.07
CA SER A 200 7.62 -1.09 11.09
C SER A 200 6.32 -0.94 11.87
N SER A 201 5.17 -1.30 11.30
CA SER A 201 3.87 -1.26 11.97
C SER A 201 3.55 -2.54 12.74
N SER A 202 4.28 -3.63 12.51
CA SER A 202 3.93 -4.95 13.06
C SER A 202 3.87 -4.97 14.59
N LYS A 203 4.76 -4.23 15.27
CA LYS A 203 4.75 -4.14 16.75
C LYS A 203 3.46 -3.53 17.27
N ILE A 204 3.09 -2.36 16.76
CA ILE A 204 1.87 -1.67 17.22
C ILE A 204 0.61 -2.43 16.82
N ILE A 205 0.56 -3.04 15.64
CA ILE A 205 -0.57 -3.88 15.20
C ILE A 205 -0.74 -5.07 16.15
N ASN A 206 0.33 -5.77 16.53
CA ASN A 206 0.23 -6.88 17.49
C ASN A 206 -0.33 -6.41 18.83
N THR A 207 0.21 -5.30 19.39
CA THR A 207 -0.28 -4.72 20.65
C THR A 207 -1.76 -4.34 20.57
N MET A 208 -2.20 -3.73 19.45
CA MET A 208 -3.61 -3.39 19.23
C MET A 208 -4.48 -4.66 19.15
N MET A 209 -4.02 -5.69 18.46
CA MET A 209 -4.75 -6.96 18.28
C MET A 209 -4.82 -7.83 19.55
N GLU A 210 -4.00 -7.57 20.58
CA GLU A 210 -4.10 -8.20 21.90
C GLU A 210 -5.28 -7.65 22.70
N ASN A 211 -5.60 -6.36 22.54
CA ASN A 211 -6.58 -5.67 23.39
C ASN A 211 -7.82 -5.17 22.60
N GLY A 212 -7.98 -5.58 21.35
CA GLY A 212 -9.09 -5.18 20.50
C GLY A 212 -8.97 -5.70 19.09
N THR A 213 -9.71 -5.09 18.16
CA THR A 213 -9.72 -5.51 16.77
C THR A 213 -9.99 -4.36 15.80
N PHE A 214 -9.51 -4.52 14.56
CA PHE A 214 -9.93 -3.64 13.46
C PHE A 214 -11.29 -4.12 12.96
N THR A 215 -12.28 -3.23 13.01
CA THR A 215 -13.66 -3.54 12.64
C THR A 215 -14.00 -3.11 11.22
N HIS A 216 -13.33 -2.09 10.71
CA HIS A 216 -13.56 -1.56 9.35
C HIS A 216 -12.24 -1.17 8.70
N ILE A 217 -12.14 -1.41 7.40
CA ILE A 217 -11.13 -0.82 6.51
C ILE A 217 -11.85 -0.36 5.25
N ILE A 218 -11.72 0.92 4.93
CA ILE A 218 -12.15 1.49 3.66
C ILE A 218 -10.91 1.82 2.85
N HIS A 219 -10.78 1.20 1.68
CA HIS A 219 -9.69 1.45 0.74
C HIS A 219 -10.28 2.08 -0.53
N PRO A 220 -10.04 3.38 -0.77
CA PRO A 220 -10.58 4.08 -1.95
C PRO A 220 -10.08 3.53 -3.28
N HIS A 221 -8.91 2.83 -3.28
CA HIS A 221 -8.21 2.37 -4.49
C HIS A 221 -7.84 3.52 -5.45
N ASP A 222 -7.72 4.73 -4.95
CA ASP A 222 -7.32 5.92 -5.68
C ASP A 222 -6.14 6.61 -4.97
N GLU A 223 -5.04 6.81 -5.71
CA GLU A 223 -3.85 7.50 -5.19
C GLU A 223 -4.01 9.03 -5.19
N LYS A 224 -5.09 9.57 -5.79
CA LYS A 224 -5.33 11.02 -5.95
C LYS A 224 -6.30 11.60 -4.91
N MET A 225 -6.46 10.92 -3.77
CA MET A 225 -7.36 11.37 -2.71
C MET A 225 -6.92 12.70 -2.09
N PHE A 226 -5.64 13.06 -2.21
CA PHE A 226 -5.11 14.36 -1.79
C PHE A 226 -4.73 15.21 -2.99
N ALA A 227 -5.17 16.49 -2.99
CA ALA A 227 -4.94 17.41 -4.11
C ALA A 227 -3.44 17.62 -4.45
N GLN A 228 -2.54 17.38 -3.50
CA GLN A 228 -1.12 17.74 -3.59
C GLN A 228 -0.18 16.53 -3.62
N ALA A 229 -0.69 15.30 -3.49
CA ALA A 229 0.12 14.09 -3.45
C ALA A 229 -0.61 12.87 -4.00
N SER A 230 0.15 11.99 -4.65
CA SER A 230 -0.32 10.66 -5.05
C SER A 230 0.07 9.66 -3.96
N ILE A 231 -0.84 9.41 -3.02
CA ILE A 231 -0.65 8.50 -1.89
C ILE A 231 -1.83 7.57 -1.78
N ASP A 232 -1.56 6.27 -1.83
CA ASP A 232 -2.55 5.24 -1.59
C ASP A 232 -2.82 5.14 -0.09
N VAL A 233 -4.06 5.38 0.32
CA VAL A 233 -4.47 5.42 1.73
C VAL A 233 -5.61 4.46 2.03
N ILE A 234 -5.73 4.12 3.29
CA ILE A 234 -6.89 3.45 3.88
C ILE A 234 -7.46 4.31 5.01
N ILE A 235 -8.74 4.18 5.25
CA ILE A 235 -9.38 4.61 6.49
C ILE A 235 -9.64 3.34 7.30
N PHE A 236 -9.15 3.26 8.52
CA PHE A 236 -9.46 2.16 9.40
C PHE A 236 -10.24 2.61 10.62
N ARG A 237 -11.09 1.72 11.16
CA ARG A 237 -11.63 1.81 12.50
C ARG A 237 -11.14 0.64 13.32
N TYR A 238 -10.45 0.95 14.41
CA TYR A 238 -10.07 0.01 15.46
C TYR A 238 -10.95 0.23 16.69
N CYS A 239 -11.36 -0.85 17.37
CA CYS A 239 -12.06 -0.79 18.65
C CYS A 239 -11.22 -1.50 19.72
N LYS A 240 -10.99 -0.82 20.87
CA LYS A 240 -10.23 -1.36 22.01
C LYS A 240 -11.14 -2.22 22.89
N ASP A 241 -11.63 -3.31 22.30
CA ASP A 241 -12.48 -4.31 22.96
C ASP A 241 -12.06 -5.71 22.53
N SER A 242 -11.46 -6.46 23.45
CA SER A 242 -10.98 -7.82 23.19
C SER A 242 -12.07 -8.86 23.13
N SER A 243 -13.33 -8.52 23.48
CA SER A 243 -14.48 -9.42 23.38
C SER A 243 -15.06 -9.50 21.97
N LEU A 244 -14.69 -8.56 21.08
CA LEU A 244 -15.18 -8.53 19.72
C LEU A 244 -14.60 -9.66 18.88
N GLU A 245 -15.44 -10.25 18.04
CA GLU A 245 -15.02 -11.23 17.04
C GLU A 245 -14.03 -10.57 16.04
N ARG A 246 -13.12 -11.38 15.49
CA ARG A 246 -12.17 -10.94 14.46
C ARG A 246 -12.83 -10.86 13.07
N ARG A 247 -14.04 -10.27 13.00
CA ARG A 247 -14.75 -9.93 11.77
C ARG A 247 -14.50 -8.49 11.44
N ILE A 248 -14.28 -8.20 10.17
CA ILE A 248 -13.99 -6.88 9.66
C ILE A 248 -14.79 -6.58 8.39
N LEU A 249 -15.27 -5.37 8.24
CA LEU A 249 -15.82 -4.87 6.98
C LEU A 249 -14.68 -4.23 6.16
N VAL A 250 -14.41 -4.80 5.00
CA VAL A 250 -13.45 -4.27 4.02
C VAL A 250 -14.25 -3.77 2.82
N ASN A 251 -14.34 -2.45 2.64
CA ASN A 251 -15.23 -1.83 1.65
C ASN A 251 -16.63 -2.46 1.67
N ASP A 252 -17.24 -2.50 2.86
CA ASP A 252 -18.58 -3.05 3.14
C ASP A 252 -18.74 -4.57 2.93
N VAL A 253 -17.67 -5.27 2.58
CA VAL A 253 -17.66 -6.74 2.49
C VAL A 253 -17.17 -7.33 3.80
N CYS A 254 -18.01 -8.18 4.43
CA CYS A 254 -17.63 -8.88 5.68
C CYS A 254 -16.55 -9.93 5.39
N LYS A 255 -15.44 -9.83 6.13
CA LYS A 255 -14.29 -10.74 6.05
C LYS A 255 -13.85 -11.16 7.44
N TYR A 256 -13.02 -12.21 7.52
CA TYR A 256 -12.33 -12.60 8.74
C TYR A 256 -10.93 -11.95 8.75
N LEU A 257 -10.62 -11.28 9.86
CA LEU A 257 -9.33 -10.63 10.08
C LEU A 257 -8.30 -11.64 10.57
N VAL A 258 -7.22 -11.79 9.83
CA VAL A 258 -6.08 -12.65 10.17
C VAL A 258 -4.88 -11.78 10.47
N ASN A 259 -4.32 -11.92 11.67
CA ASN A 259 -3.07 -11.28 12.06
C ASN A 259 -1.94 -12.33 12.08
N THR A 260 -0.97 -12.18 11.21
CA THR A 260 0.23 -13.01 11.19
C THR A 260 1.46 -12.14 11.47
N ASN A 261 1.95 -12.19 12.71
CA ASN A 261 3.12 -11.41 13.16
C ASN A 261 3.02 -9.90 12.85
N GLY A 262 1.83 -9.30 13.04
CA GLY A 262 1.59 -7.88 12.79
C GLY A 262 1.36 -7.53 11.32
N ILE A 263 1.15 -8.52 10.47
CA ILE A 263 0.67 -8.36 9.10
C ILE A 263 -0.81 -8.74 9.07
N LEU A 264 -1.68 -7.82 8.67
CA LEU A 264 -3.10 -8.08 8.57
C LEU A 264 -3.46 -8.55 7.16
N THR A 265 -4.23 -9.63 7.10
CA THR A 265 -4.84 -10.15 5.87
C THR A 265 -6.31 -10.45 6.10
N PHE A 266 -7.08 -10.63 5.03
CA PHE A 266 -8.53 -10.80 5.08
C PHE A 266 -8.92 -12.10 4.37
N SER A 267 -9.75 -12.91 5.02
CA SER A 267 -10.22 -14.19 4.48
C SER A 267 -11.74 -14.18 4.34
N ASP A 268 -12.26 -14.86 3.32
CA ASP A 268 -13.70 -15.08 3.15
C ASP A 268 -14.24 -16.17 4.09
N ASN A 269 -13.36 -17.02 4.62
CA ASN A 269 -13.71 -18.13 5.49
C ASN A 269 -13.15 -17.93 6.89
N GLU A 270 -13.89 -18.38 7.91
CA GLU A 270 -13.36 -18.47 9.26
C GLU A 270 -12.21 -19.48 9.28
N HIS A 271 -11.01 -19.03 9.66
CA HIS A 271 -9.84 -19.91 9.79
C HIS A 271 -9.93 -20.75 11.06
N GLN A 272 -10.85 -21.73 11.06
CA GLN A 272 -10.89 -22.79 12.09
C GLN A 272 -10.04 -24.01 11.72
N LYS A 273 -9.29 -23.98 10.62
CA LYS A 273 -8.43 -25.10 10.26
C LYS A 273 -7.15 -25.04 11.08
N ASN A 274 -7.03 -25.93 12.05
CA ASN A 274 -5.84 -26.14 12.89
C ASN A 274 -4.56 -26.52 12.11
N ASN A 275 -4.63 -26.55 10.76
CA ASN A 275 -3.56 -27.02 9.87
C ASN A 275 -3.00 -25.94 8.93
N MET A 276 -3.43 -24.68 9.08
CA MET A 276 -2.87 -23.59 8.27
C MET A 276 -1.44 -23.28 8.69
N VAL A 277 -0.54 -23.24 7.72
CA VAL A 277 0.90 -22.98 7.91
C VAL A 277 1.35 -21.82 7.04
N ALA A 278 2.45 -21.18 7.41
CA ALA A 278 3.02 -20.10 6.62
C ALA A 278 3.75 -20.63 5.38
N PHE A 279 3.77 -19.86 4.29
CA PHE A 279 4.56 -20.23 3.11
C PHE A 279 6.04 -20.45 3.48
N SER A 280 6.59 -19.66 4.41
CA SER A 280 7.97 -19.81 4.88
C SER A 280 8.24 -21.15 5.60
N ASP A 281 7.23 -21.87 6.05
CA ASP A 281 7.42 -23.19 6.65
C ASP A 281 7.74 -24.25 5.58
N TYR A 282 7.23 -24.08 4.37
CA TYR A 282 7.33 -25.01 3.25
C TYR A 282 8.23 -24.56 2.11
N PHE A 283 8.51 -23.26 2.03
CA PHE A 283 9.31 -22.67 0.97
C PHE A 283 10.47 -21.86 1.53
N ASP A 284 11.63 -21.97 0.88
CA ASP A 284 12.69 -20.98 0.98
C ASP A 284 12.32 -19.81 0.07
N ILE A 285 12.20 -18.62 0.62
CA ILE A 285 11.71 -17.43 -0.09
C ILE A 285 12.80 -16.38 -0.16
N TYR A 286 13.14 -15.92 -1.37
CA TYR A 286 14.22 -14.96 -1.58
C TYR A 286 13.79 -13.83 -2.51
N VAL A 287 14.44 -12.67 -2.36
CA VAL A 287 14.27 -11.49 -3.23
C VAL A 287 15.40 -11.42 -4.26
N GLY A 288 15.08 -10.91 -5.45
CA GLY A 288 16.01 -10.78 -6.56
C GLY A 288 17.07 -9.69 -6.39
N MET A 289 18.04 -9.69 -7.27
CA MET A 289 19.15 -8.74 -7.31
C MET A 289 18.70 -7.36 -7.81
N VAL A 290 19.38 -6.31 -7.36
CA VAL A 290 19.03 -4.93 -7.72
C VAL A 290 20.28 -4.17 -8.16
N THR A 291 20.25 -3.63 -9.36
CA THR A 291 21.32 -2.81 -9.91
C THR A 291 21.37 -1.41 -9.31
N GLY A 292 20.21 -0.84 -9.02
CA GLY A 292 20.04 0.55 -8.57
C GLY A 292 20.10 1.59 -9.72
N LYS A 293 20.40 1.19 -10.94
CA LYS A 293 20.34 1.99 -12.17
C LYS A 293 20.15 1.06 -13.37
N GLU A 294 18.95 0.56 -13.52
CA GLU A 294 18.57 -0.45 -14.53
C GLU A 294 19.03 -0.05 -15.94
N GLY A 295 18.75 1.19 -16.37
CA GLY A 295 19.06 1.66 -17.72
C GLY A 295 20.56 1.72 -18.08
N VAL A 296 21.47 1.55 -17.11
CA VAL A 296 22.91 1.45 -17.37
C VAL A 296 23.37 0.00 -17.38
N PHE A 297 22.92 -0.78 -16.39
CA PHE A 297 23.39 -2.15 -16.24
C PHE A 297 22.71 -3.15 -17.18
N LYS A 298 21.45 -2.93 -17.56
CA LYS A 298 20.77 -3.74 -18.58
C LYS A 298 21.35 -3.37 -19.95
N ASN A 299 22.07 -4.32 -20.57
CA ASN A 299 22.83 -4.05 -21.77
C ASN A 299 23.07 -5.33 -22.57
N ASP A 300 22.57 -5.39 -23.80
CA ASP A 300 22.67 -6.58 -24.65
C ASP A 300 24.09 -6.76 -25.23
N LEU A 301 24.84 -5.66 -25.38
CA LEU A 301 26.18 -5.68 -25.97
C LEU A 301 27.26 -6.15 -24.97
N TYR A 302 27.21 -5.60 -23.75
CA TYR A 302 28.24 -5.83 -22.71
C TYR A 302 27.74 -6.72 -21.56
N GLY A 303 26.47 -7.14 -21.57
CA GLY A 303 25.88 -7.98 -20.53
C GLY A 303 26.55 -9.35 -20.45
N ASN A 304 27.01 -9.71 -19.27
CA ASN A 304 27.72 -10.94 -18.96
C ASN A 304 26.99 -11.86 -17.97
N ILE A 305 25.82 -11.44 -17.51
CA ILE A 305 24.91 -12.27 -16.71
C ILE A 305 23.47 -12.07 -17.21
N GLU A 306 22.69 -13.14 -17.22
CA GLU A 306 21.28 -13.13 -17.58
C GLU A 306 20.42 -13.12 -16.31
N LEU A 307 19.40 -12.23 -16.28
CA LEU A 307 18.40 -12.19 -15.22
C LEU A 307 16.99 -12.42 -15.77
N LEU A 308 16.27 -13.29 -15.10
CA LEU A 308 14.83 -13.41 -15.26
C LEU A 308 14.14 -12.20 -14.61
N ASN A 309 13.36 -11.43 -15.38
CA ASN A 309 12.68 -10.23 -14.93
C ASN A 309 11.15 -10.37 -14.89
N GLY A 310 10.58 -11.43 -15.44
CA GLY A 310 9.17 -11.70 -15.43
C GLY A 310 8.74 -12.72 -16.47
N GLN A 311 7.43 -12.72 -16.71
CA GLN A 311 6.79 -13.50 -17.78
C GLN A 311 5.89 -12.58 -18.60
N ASP A 312 5.92 -12.72 -19.89
CA ASP A 312 5.02 -12.00 -20.78
C ASP A 312 3.58 -12.48 -20.55
N SER A 313 2.68 -11.53 -20.35
CA SER A 313 1.27 -11.82 -20.04
C SER A 313 0.46 -12.32 -21.24
N THR A 314 1.00 -12.20 -22.47
CA THR A 314 0.30 -12.55 -23.70
C THR A 314 0.61 -13.96 -24.17
N ASP A 315 1.89 -14.36 -24.14
CA ASP A 315 2.34 -15.67 -24.66
C ASP A 315 2.96 -16.58 -23.59
N GLY A 316 3.09 -16.07 -22.35
CA GLY A 316 3.63 -16.84 -21.22
C GLY A 316 5.13 -17.08 -21.28
N LYS A 317 5.87 -16.44 -22.21
CA LYS A 317 7.33 -16.57 -22.27
C LYS A 317 8.02 -15.82 -21.17
N THR A 318 9.10 -16.38 -20.68
CA THR A 318 9.96 -15.71 -19.69
C THR A 318 10.71 -14.54 -20.32
N ILE A 319 10.78 -13.44 -19.57
CA ILE A 319 11.52 -12.23 -19.97
C ILE A 319 12.90 -12.32 -19.31
N ILE A 320 13.90 -12.58 -20.12
CA ILE A 320 15.30 -12.68 -19.69
C ILE A 320 16.08 -11.55 -20.34
N ASP A 321 16.80 -10.79 -19.55
CA ASP A 321 17.60 -9.66 -20.01
C ASP A 321 19.08 -9.84 -19.59
N LYS A 322 19.99 -9.29 -20.40
CA LYS A 322 21.43 -9.30 -20.12
C LYS A 322 21.84 -8.08 -19.33
N TYR A 323 22.72 -8.30 -18.36
CA TYR A 323 23.20 -7.25 -17.46
C TYR A 323 24.72 -7.27 -17.35
N ILE A 324 25.31 -6.08 -17.17
CA ILE A 324 26.73 -5.93 -16.84
C ILE A 324 26.89 -6.20 -15.34
N LEU A 325 27.66 -7.22 -14.98
CA LEU A 325 28.07 -7.50 -13.61
C LEU A 325 29.58 -7.51 -13.54
N LEU A 326 30.15 -6.60 -12.75
CA LEU A 326 31.60 -6.46 -12.56
C LEU A 326 31.98 -6.74 -11.12
N ASP A 327 32.92 -7.66 -10.92
CA ASP A 327 33.53 -7.91 -9.61
C ASP A 327 34.71 -6.94 -9.34
N THR A 328 35.33 -6.42 -10.40
CA THR A 328 36.44 -5.45 -10.35
C THR A 328 36.33 -4.45 -11.50
N PHE A 329 36.88 -3.25 -11.29
CA PHE A 329 37.01 -2.24 -12.33
C PHE A 329 38.43 -1.65 -12.33
N PRO A 330 39.11 -1.48 -13.53
CA PRO A 330 38.57 -1.78 -14.86
C PRO A 330 38.43 -3.28 -15.13
N SER A 331 37.54 -3.61 -16.07
CA SER A 331 37.37 -4.96 -16.62
C SER A 331 38.39 -5.21 -17.74
N PRO A 332 38.53 -6.46 -18.22
CA PRO A 332 39.37 -6.77 -19.39
C PRO A 332 38.82 -6.21 -20.72
N ASN A 333 37.63 -5.66 -20.77
CA ASN A 333 37.00 -5.12 -21.98
C ASN A 333 37.01 -3.58 -21.96
N ASP A 334 37.84 -2.97 -22.80
CA ASP A 334 38.04 -1.52 -22.83
C ASP A 334 36.79 -0.77 -23.28
N ASP A 335 36.06 -1.25 -24.30
CA ASP A 335 34.82 -0.63 -24.74
C ASP A 335 33.75 -0.61 -23.66
N MET A 336 33.63 -1.69 -22.87
CA MET A 336 32.76 -1.73 -21.72
C MET A 336 33.24 -0.80 -20.61
N ASN A 337 34.52 -0.64 -20.39
CA ASN A 337 35.07 0.28 -19.41
C ASN A 337 34.75 1.73 -19.78
N ASP A 338 34.90 2.09 -21.07
CA ASP A 338 34.52 3.44 -21.57
C ASP A 338 33.02 3.70 -21.41
N TYR A 339 32.18 2.71 -21.74
CA TYR A 339 30.75 2.78 -21.50
C TYR A 339 30.44 3.03 -20.02
N MET A 340 31.01 2.23 -19.12
CA MET A 340 30.78 2.37 -17.67
C MET A 340 31.28 3.71 -17.14
N LEU A 341 32.46 4.20 -17.61
CA LEU A 341 33.00 5.51 -17.22
C LEU A 341 32.09 6.66 -17.65
N SER A 342 31.48 6.57 -18.82
CA SER A 342 30.53 7.59 -19.30
C SER A 342 29.32 7.76 -18.37
N HIS A 343 28.95 6.71 -17.62
CA HIS A 343 27.84 6.70 -16.65
C HIS A 343 28.27 6.85 -15.19
N LYS A 344 29.57 7.02 -14.90
CA LYS A 344 30.10 7.02 -13.53
C LYS A 344 29.42 8.01 -12.60
N SER A 345 29.16 9.24 -13.07
CA SER A 345 28.48 10.28 -12.28
C SER A 345 27.09 9.81 -11.81
N ASP A 346 26.33 9.21 -12.69
CA ASP A 346 25.00 8.67 -12.40
C ASP A 346 25.07 7.52 -11.41
N LEU A 347 26.07 6.66 -11.55
CA LEU A 347 26.26 5.47 -10.74
C LEU A 347 26.73 5.78 -9.32
N ILE A 348 27.55 6.82 -9.12
CA ILE A 348 27.96 7.30 -7.79
C ILE A 348 26.76 7.89 -7.04
N ASN A 349 25.89 8.64 -7.74
CA ASN A 349 24.78 9.35 -7.14
C ASN A 349 23.52 8.50 -6.89
N ARG A 350 23.60 7.17 -7.05
CA ARG A 350 22.49 6.26 -6.73
C ARG A 350 22.11 6.30 -5.26
N LYS A 351 20.78 6.32 -4.98
CA LYS A 351 20.24 6.43 -3.62
C LYS A 351 20.09 5.10 -2.87
N ILE A 352 20.32 3.96 -3.53
CA ILE A 352 20.08 2.62 -2.94
C ILE A 352 21.02 2.29 -1.79
N ARG A 353 22.27 2.75 -1.88
CA ARG A 353 23.30 2.74 -0.84
C ARG A 353 24.34 3.82 -1.14
N LYS A 354 25.31 4.05 -0.25
CA LYS A 354 26.43 4.95 -0.54
C LYS A 354 27.39 4.30 -1.52
N PHE A 355 27.74 5.02 -2.57
CA PHE A 355 28.78 4.68 -3.53
C PHE A 355 29.92 5.70 -3.44
N SER A 356 31.10 5.29 -3.91
CA SER A 356 32.33 6.06 -3.90
C SER A 356 33.18 5.71 -5.15
N GLU A 357 34.29 6.38 -5.31
CA GLU A 357 35.29 6.07 -6.35
C GLU A 357 35.74 4.60 -6.38
N LYS A 358 35.60 3.87 -5.27
CA LYS A 358 36.05 2.49 -5.15
C LYS A 358 35.03 1.45 -5.59
N ASN A 359 33.71 1.80 -5.55
CA ASN A 359 32.63 0.81 -5.72
C ASN A 359 31.44 1.30 -6.57
N TRP A 360 31.61 2.39 -7.31
CA TRP A 360 30.56 2.97 -8.15
C TRP A 360 30.03 2.03 -9.24
N PHE A 361 30.88 1.12 -9.72
CA PHE A 361 30.57 0.12 -10.76
C PHE A 361 29.79 -1.08 -10.24
N GLU A 362 29.73 -1.28 -8.92
CA GLU A 362 29.02 -2.41 -8.31
C GLU A 362 27.50 -2.23 -8.37
N TRP A 363 26.77 -3.32 -8.32
CA TRP A 363 25.32 -3.29 -8.18
C TRP A 363 24.87 -2.74 -6.82
N GLY A 364 23.65 -2.23 -6.77
CA GLY A 364 23.05 -1.75 -5.53
C GLY A 364 22.97 -2.83 -4.45
N ALA A 365 22.53 -4.04 -4.83
CA ALA A 365 22.50 -5.19 -3.94
C ALA A 365 22.47 -6.52 -4.72
N LEU A 366 23.46 -7.38 -4.50
CA LEU A 366 23.48 -8.75 -5.03
C LEU A 366 22.60 -9.72 -4.21
N ARG A 367 22.19 -9.30 -3.02
CA ARG A 367 21.28 -10.02 -2.12
C ARG A 367 21.65 -11.51 -2.00
N ASN A 368 20.74 -12.40 -2.42
CA ASN A 368 20.84 -13.85 -2.25
C ASN A 368 21.60 -14.56 -3.38
N ARG A 369 22.44 -13.86 -4.14
CA ARG A 369 23.14 -14.42 -5.34
C ARG A 369 23.81 -15.76 -5.05
N GLU A 370 24.61 -15.85 -3.99
CA GLU A 370 25.35 -17.08 -3.67
C GLU A 370 24.42 -18.23 -3.26
N THR A 371 23.36 -17.93 -2.51
CA THR A 371 22.34 -18.92 -2.15
C THR A 371 21.58 -19.41 -3.38
N ILE A 372 21.20 -18.51 -4.29
CA ILE A 372 20.52 -18.86 -5.54
C ILE A 372 21.42 -19.72 -6.42
N LYS A 373 22.72 -19.42 -6.48
CA LYS A 373 23.70 -20.21 -7.23
C LYS A 373 23.67 -21.68 -6.83
N THR A 374 23.51 -22.00 -5.55
CA THR A 374 23.46 -23.40 -5.07
C THR A 374 22.14 -24.11 -5.38
N LYS A 375 21.13 -23.37 -5.82
CA LYS A 375 19.77 -23.87 -6.06
C LYS A 375 19.35 -23.83 -7.53
N LEU A 376 20.24 -23.40 -8.44
CA LEU A 376 19.96 -23.30 -9.88
C LEU A 376 19.38 -24.62 -10.44
N GLY A 377 18.38 -24.49 -11.30
CA GLY A 377 17.71 -25.62 -11.96
C GLY A 377 16.67 -26.36 -11.13
N ARG A 378 16.49 -26.04 -9.83
CA ARG A 378 15.40 -26.59 -9.00
C ARG A 378 14.05 -25.96 -9.42
N ASN A 379 12.96 -26.71 -9.30
CA ASN A 379 11.62 -26.15 -9.53
C ASN A 379 11.26 -25.11 -8.47
N CYS A 380 10.60 -24.02 -8.89
CA CYS A 380 10.22 -22.92 -8.04
C CYS A 380 8.99 -22.17 -8.57
N ILE A 381 8.46 -21.23 -7.77
CA ILE A 381 7.47 -20.25 -8.19
C ILE A 381 8.09 -18.86 -8.11
N TYR A 382 7.97 -18.08 -9.17
CA TYR A 382 8.29 -16.66 -9.19
C TYR A 382 7.02 -15.85 -8.98
N VAL A 383 7.09 -14.86 -8.07
CA VAL A 383 6.00 -13.96 -7.73
C VAL A 383 6.42 -12.53 -8.02
N SER A 384 5.65 -11.81 -8.83
CA SER A 384 5.86 -10.38 -9.06
C SER A 384 5.60 -9.60 -7.76
N ASN A 385 6.56 -8.78 -7.32
CA ASN A 385 6.37 -7.96 -6.12
C ASN A 385 5.38 -6.80 -6.37
N ILE A 386 5.25 -6.35 -7.63
CA ILE A 386 4.28 -5.37 -8.07
C ILE A 386 3.93 -5.60 -9.54
N THR A 387 2.64 -5.71 -9.87
CA THR A 387 2.19 -5.92 -11.27
C THR A 387 0.73 -5.52 -11.46
N ARG A 388 0.37 -5.17 -12.71
CA ARG A 388 -1.02 -5.07 -13.20
C ARG A 388 -1.41 -6.27 -14.07
N ALA A 389 -0.51 -7.22 -14.27
CA ALA A 389 -0.79 -8.42 -15.05
C ALA A 389 -1.86 -9.29 -14.38
N LYS A 390 -2.64 -10.01 -15.18
CA LYS A 390 -3.65 -10.96 -14.69
C LYS A 390 -3.02 -12.03 -13.82
N ASN A 391 -1.89 -12.60 -14.25
CA ASN A 391 -1.12 -13.57 -13.51
C ASN A 391 -0.02 -12.86 -12.73
N ILE A 392 -0.01 -13.07 -11.42
CA ILE A 392 0.97 -12.48 -10.50
C ILE A 392 2.18 -13.36 -10.27
N CYS A 393 2.05 -14.66 -10.58
CA CYS A 393 3.10 -15.65 -10.39
C CYS A 393 3.09 -16.70 -11.50
N PHE A 394 4.21 -17.38 -11.67
CA PHE A 394 4.40 -18.51 -12.58
C PHE A 394 5.45 -19.49 -12.00
N HIS A 395 5.35 -20.75 -12.39
CA HIS A 395 6.36 -21.75 -12.00
C HIS A 395 7.39 -21.94 -13.11
N ASP A 396 8.64 -22.13 -12.73
CA ASP A 396 9.78 -22.37 -13.61
C ASP A 396 10.92 -23.03 -12.78
N THR A 397 12.09 -23.10 -13.36
CA THR A 397 13.33 -23.50 -12.66
C THR A 397 14.05 -22.28 -12.10
N VAL A 398 14.78 -22.49 -11.00
CA VAL A 398 15.59 -21.44 -10.35
C VAL A 398 16.68 -20.93 -11.30
N GLN A 399 16.66 -19.63 -11.55
CA GLN A 399 17.63 -18.87 -12.34
C GLN A 399 18.05 -17.62 -11.54
N TYR A 400 19.06 -16.91 -11.98
CA TYR A 400 19.29 -15.55 -11.47
C TYR A 400 18.15 -14.65 -11.89
N PHE A 401 17.68 -13.77 -10.98
CA PHE A 401 16.48 -12.96 -11.24
C PHE A 401 16.58 -11.56 -10.64
N GLY A 402 15.85 -10.65 -11.27
CA GLY A 402 15.81 -9.23 -10.92
C GLY A 402 14.92 -8.90 -9.72
N GLY A 403 15.14 -7.72 -9.13
CA GLY A 403 14.47 -7.26 -7.92
C GLY A 403 12.95 -7.01 -8.05
N GLY A 404 12.38 -7.12 -9.24
CA GLY A 404 10.94 -7.12 -9.50
C GLY A 404 10.23 -8.42 -9.08
N LEU A 405 11.00 -9.48 -8.82
CA LEU A 405 10.49 -10.82 -8.48
C LEU A 405 10.90 -11.25 -7.07
N ILE A 406 10.07 -12.11 -6.50
CA ILE A 406 10.34 -12.91 -5.30
C ILE A 406 10.24 -14.37 -5.72
N ILE A 407 11.19 -15.22 -5.31
CA ILE A 407 11.19 -16.66 -5.61
C ILE A 407 10.75 -17.46 -4.39
N MET A 408 9.97 -18.51 -4.60
CA MET A 408 9.58 -19.51 -3.63
C MET A 408 10.10 -20.88 -4.08
N ILE A 409 11.07 -21.44 -3.37
CA ILE A 409 11.71 -22.74 -3.68
C ILE A 409 11.23 -23.74 -2.63
N PRO A 410 10.59 -24.87 -3.01
CA PRO A 410 10.15 -25.87 -2.03
C PRO A 410 11.33 -26.40 -1.22
N LYS A 411 11.15 -26.52 0.09
CA LYS A 411 12.11 -27.20 0.99
C LYS A 411 12.16 -28.69 0.65
N GLU A 412 13.33 -29.31 0.82
CA GLU A 412 13.54 -30.70 0.41
C GLU A 412 12.77 -31.72 1.28
N GLU A 413 12.59 -31.42 2.56
CA GLU A 413 11.83 -32.25 3.50
C GLU A 413 10.55 -31.55 3.93
N THR A 414 9.48 -31.76 3.19
CA THR A 414 8.19 -31.20 3.54
C THR A 414 7.27 -32.32 4.06
N ILE A 415 7.05 -32.37 5.38
CA ILE A 415 6.12 -33.31 6.01
C ILE A 415 4.75 -32.69 6.01
N VAL A 416 3.80 -33.24 5.25
CA VAL A 416 2.41 -32.81 5.26
C VAL A 416 1.62 -33.73 6.20
N ASN A 417 0.91 -33.12 7.16
CA ASN A 417 -0.06 -33.84 7.97
C ASN A 417 -1.36 -34.01 7.17
N VAL A 418 -1.69 -35.22 6.75
CA VAL A 418 -2.93 -35.50 6.03
C VAL A 418 -3.89 -36.14 7.02
N ASN A 419 -5.04 -35.51 7.21
CA ASN A 419 -6.15 -36.11 7.97
C ASN A 419 -6.75 -37.25 7.15
N THR A 420 -6.46 -38.49 7.53
CA THR A 420 -7.16 -39.66 6.96
C THR A 420 -8.52 -39.82 7.62
N THR A 421 -9.48 -40.40 6.91
CA THR A 421 -10.86 -40.68 7.36
C THR A 421 -11.00 -41.47 8.67
N SER A 422 -9.88 -41.92 9.24
CA SER A 422 -9.78 -42.68 10.50
C SER A 422 -9.25 -41.90 11.71
N ASN A 423 -9.28 -40.55 11.71
CA ASN A 423 -8.78 -39.69 12.81
C ASN A 423 -7.31 -39.91 13.22
N THR A 424 -6.49 -40.52 12.38
CA THR A 424 -5.06 -40.64 12.59
C THR A 424 -4.31 -39.64 11.72
N ASN A 425 -3.57 -38.75 12.36
CA ASN A 425 -2.62 -37.83 11.66
C ASN A 425 -1.48 -38.69 11.07
N THR A 426 -1.55 -38.93 9.77
CA THR A 426 -0.46 -39.62 9.05
C THR A 426 0.48 -38.60 8.50
N LYS A 427 1.76 -38.64 8.92
CA LYS A 427 2.83 -37.82 8.34
C LYS A 427 3.23 -38.44 7.01
N ILE A 428 2.91 -37.78 5.90
CA ILE A 428 3.32 -38.22 4.58
C ILE A 428 4.37 -37.23 4.06
N ASN A 429 5.51 -37.75 3.66
CA ASN A 429 6.53 -36.93 2.98
C ASN A 429 6.07 -36.73 1.53
N THR A 430 5.31 -35.65 1.28
CA THR A 430 4.72 -35.36 -0.03
C THR A 430 5.23 -34.04 -0.57
N LYS A 431 5.44 -34.02 -1.87
CA LYS A 431 5.94 -32.85 -2.58
C LYS A 431 4.77 -31.92 -2.91
N ILE A 432 4.90 -30.64 -2.55
CA ILE A 432 3.91 -29.62 -2.92
C ILE A 432 3.77 -29.52 -4.45
N ASN A 433 2.54 -29.58 -4.93
CA ASN A 433 2.21 -29.36 -6.33
C ASN A 433 2.29 -27.88 -6.69
N LEU A 434 3.36 -27.48 -7.38
CA LEU A 434 3.63 -26.09 -7.72
C LEU A 434 2.64 -25.52 -8.73
N GLU A 435 2.06 -26.35 -9.58
CA GLU A 435 1.04 -25.90 -10.54
C GLU A 435 -0.25 -25.52 -9.82
N LYS A 436 -0.76 -26.38 -8.92
CA LYS A 436 -1.92 -26.07 -8.07
C LYS A 436 -1.67 -24.81 -7.22
N MET A 437 -0.47 -24.68 -6.63
CA MET A 437 -0.09 -23.50 -5.85
C MET A 437 -0.08 -22.23 -6.71
N THR A 438 0.46 -22.29 -7.93
CA THR A 438 0.47 -21.17 -8.88
C THR A 438 -0.95 -20.78 -9.29
N GLN A 439 -1.83 -21.75 -9.52
CA GLN A 439 -3.25 -21.48 -9.82
C GLN A 439 -3.96 -20.80 -8.65
N TYR A 440 -3.75 -21.27 -7.42
CA TYR A 440 -4.29 -20.67 -6.21
C TYR A 440 -3.83 -19.22 -6.04
N MET A 441 -2.52 -18.96 -6.15
CA MET A 441 -1.98 -17.60 -6.00
C MET A 441 -2.45 -16.65 -7.11
N ASN A 442 -2.76 -17.16 -8.31
CA ASN A 442 -3.34 -16.38 -9.41
C ASN A 442 -4.87 -16.22 -9.29
N SER A 443 -5.52 -16.84 -8.32
CA SER A 443 -6.97 -16.67 -8.09
C SER A 443 -7.31 -15.28 -7.55
N ASP A 444 -8.54 -14.83 -7.79
CA ASP A 444 -9.00 -13.53 -7.27
C ASP A 444 -9.11 -13.54 -5.75
N SER A 445 -9.40 -14.69 -5.13
CA SER A 445 -9.42 -14.86 -3.67
C SER A 445 -8.06 -14.55 -3.04
N PHE A 446 -6.95 -15.04 -3.61
CA PHE A 446 -5.62 -14.71 -3.11
C PHE A 446 -5.23 -13.28 -3.44
N LYS A 447 -5.38 -12.85 -4.71
CA LYS A 447 -4.93 -11.54 -5.20
C LYS A 447 -5.62 -10.37 -4.49
N SER A 448 -6.92 -10.49 -4.18
CA SER A 448 -7.70 -9.40 -3.58
C SER A 448 -7.11 -8.90 -2.25
N ASN A 449 -6.45 -9.77 -1.48
CA ASN A 449 -5.77 -9.40 -0.25
C ASN A 449 -4.54 -8.49 -0.44
N TYR A 450 -4.04 -8.38 -1.67
CA TYR A 450 -2.80 -7.66 -2.00
C TYR A 450 -2.98 -6.64 -3.12
N MET A 451 -4.23 -6.25 -3.39
CA MET A 451 -4.51 -5.20 -4.38
C MET A 451 -4.29 -3.80 -3.79
N TYR A 452 -3.66 -2.93 -4.59
CA TYR A 452 -3.38 -1.52 -4.28
C TYR A 452 -3.57 -0.68 -5.52
N SER A 453 -4.44 0.31 -5.47
CA SER A 453 -4.65 1.23 -6.59
C SER A 453 -4.72 0.51 -7.96
N GLY A 454 -5.48 -0.58 -8.02
CA GLY A 454 -5.68 -1.39 -9.23
C GLY A 454 -4.45 -2.21 -9.69
N ARG A 455 -3.46 -2.42 -8.80
CA ARG A 455 -2.30 -3.27 -9.05
C ARG A 455 -2.05 -4.23 -7.88
N PHE A 456 -1.56 -5.41 -8.17
CA PHE A 456 -1.07 -6.34 -7.16
C PHE A 456 0.27 -5.85 -6.60
N LYS A 457 0.44 -5.92 -5.28
CA LYS A 457 1.69 -5.57 -4.60
C LYS A 457 1.88 -6.45 -3.37
N ILE A 458 2.97 -7.20 -3.31
CA ILE A 458 3.33 -8.02 -2.16
C ILE A 458 4.81 -7.87 -1.82
N GLY A 459 5.11 -7.74 -0.53
CA GLY A 459 6.48 -7.71 -0.03
C GLY A 459 6.96 -9.11 0.39
N HIS A 460 8.28 -9.29 0.47
CA HIS A 460 8.90 -10.55 0.89
C HIS A 460 8.34 -11.10 2.20
N LYS A 461 8.28 -10.29 3.26
CA LYS A 461 7.74 -10.73 4.57
C LYS A 461 6.26 -11.06 4.53
N GLN A 462 5.47 -10.35 3.72
CA GLN A 462 4.06 -10.67 3.53
C GLN A 462 3.92 -12.05 2.88
N LEU A 463 4.69 -12.30 1.82
CA LEU A 463 4.69 -13.60 1.14
C LEU A 463 5.12 -14.72 2.07
N CYS A 464 6.15 -14.52 2.90
CA CYS A 464 6.58 -15.49 3.91
C CYS A 464 5.45 -15.84 4.89
N ASN A 465 4.62 -14.88 5.27
CA ASN A 465 3.55 -15.02 6.25
C ASN A 465 2.19 -15.38 5.64
N CYS A 466 2.08 -15.56 4.31
CA CYS A 466 0.85 -16.08 3.72
C CYS A 466 0.53 -17.46 4.28
N LEU A 467 -0.71 -17.65 4.70
CA LEU A 467 -1.18 -18.93 5.25
C LEU A 467 -1.83 -19.77 4.16
N PHE A 468 -1.62 -21.10 4.23
CA PHE A 468 -2.24 -22.05 3.34
C PHE A 468 -2.42 -23.41 4.05
N GLU A 469 -3.33 -24.24 3.56
CA GLU A 469 -3.52 -25.63 3.99
C GLU A 469 -2.69 -26.56 3.09
N PRO A 470 -1.60 -27.17 3.58
CA PRO A 470 -0.72 -27.98 2.72
C PRO A 470 -1.41 -29.16 2.03
N SER A 471 -2.42 -29.74 2.68
CA SER A 471 -3.19 -30.88 2.12
C SER A 471 -3.93 -30.53 0.83
N ASP A 472 -4.24 -29.26 0.59
CA ASP A 472 -4.89 -28.81 -0.64
C ASP A 472 -3.93 -28.82 -1.85
N PHE A 473 -2.61 -28.91 -1.61
CA PHE A 473 -1.55 -28.76 -2.62
C PHE A 473 -0.64 -30.00 -2.76
N VAL A 474 -1.08 -31.12 -2.27
CA VAL A 474 -0.41 -32.42 -2.43
C VAL A 474 -0.90 -33.17 -3.67
#